data_efcc965e256a9be3e91ce403e8a5dc09
#
_entry.id   efcc965e256a9be3e91ce403e8a5dc09
#
_cell.length_a   1.000
_cell.length_b   1.000
_cell.length_c   1.000
_cell.angle_alpha   90.00
_cell.angle_beta   90.00
_cell.angle_gamma   90.00
#
_symmetry.space_group_name_H-M   'P 1'
#
loop_
_entity.id
_entity.type
_entity.pdbx_description
1 polymer ?
#
loop_
_entity_poly.entity_id
_entity_poly.type
_entity_poly.pdbx_seq_one_letter_code
_entity_poly.pdbx_strand_id
1 'polypeptide(L)'
;VLASIIKFGSLMMNGEVWPFPILRDGKDFWLGDTAEKHQIPWLVVDNKLVCCWNLIARLSWEELEAGRWASGKPVFLDGFSFGCRLLQQSDNGGNEWNRAMEACGGDNAAFHWRNCPSWTRKKRPDESWAGFALGGEKKAEPYITAGWRPVLVPLGQDSPNDEFLPGWDLLVWGSDFVLEGVLQDQTQYDMLLRMQRDAFLPENPAYRLFEDNFVAVDPAQVKFVQVARQKAG
;
A
#
# COMPACT_ATOMS: atom_id res chain seq x y z
N VAL A 1 -17.15 -5.33 6.46
CA VAL A 1 -16.48 -4.04 6.71
C VAL A 1 -15.57 -3.77 5.54
N LEU A 2 -15.69 -2.62 4.90
CA LEU A 2 -14.78 -2.19 3.83
C LEU A 2 -13.45 -1.79 4.46
N ALA A 3 -12.33 -2.19 3.85
CA ALA A 3 -11.02 -1.78 4.32
C ALA A 3 -10.74 -0.29 4.00
N SER A 4 -9.85 0.30 4.80
CA SER A 4 -9.41 1.67 4.60
C SER A 4 -8.59 1.80 3.32
N ILE A 5 -8.71 2.95 2.66
CA ILE A 5 -7.86 3.34 1.54
C ILE A 5 -7.15 4.63 1.92
N ILE A 6 -5.83 4.59 1.92
CA ILE A 6 -5.00 5.78 2.11
C ILE A 6 -4.34 6.17 0.79
N LYS A 7 -3.98 7.45 0.65
CA LYS A 7 -3.38 7.99 -0.57
C LYS A 7 -2.05 8.64 -0.22
N PHE A 8 -0.95 8.00 -0.58
CA PHE A 8 0.38 8.59 -0.37
C PHE A 8 1.43 8.00 -1.31
N GLY A 9 2.59 8.65 -1.41
CA GLY A 9 3.61 8.33 -2.38
C GLY A 9 3.17 8.64 -3.81
N SER A 10 4.09 8.72 -4.71
CA SER A 10 3.86 9.00 -6.14
C SER A 10 4.73 8.13 -7.02
N LEU A 11 4.25 7.87 -8.25
CA LEU A 11 5.05 7.21 -9.26
C LEU A 11 6.03 8.23 -9.87
N MET A 12 7.30 7.88 -9.84
CA MET A 12 8.39 8.69 -10.40
C MET A 12 8.95 8.00 -11.64
N MET A 13 9.21 8.77 -12.69
CA MET A 13 9.93 8.31 -13.89
C MET A 13 10.88 9.40 -14.35
N ASN A 14 12.15 9.05 -14.58
CA ASN A 14 13.20 9.98 -15.01
C ASN A 14 13.34 11.24 -14.14
N GLY A 15 13.06 11.15 -12.83
CA GLY A 15 13.12 12.29 -11.91
C GLY A 15 11.86 13.14 -11.84
N GLU A 16 10.84 12.83 -12.60
CA GLU A 16 9.57 13.55 -12.64
C GLU A 16 8.43 12.70 -12.08
N VAL A 17 7.40 13.38 -11.57
CA VAL A 17 6.15 12.74 -11.15
C VAL A 17 5.32 12.36 -12.38
N TRP A 18 4.85 11.15 -12.42
CA TRP A 18 4.05 10.65 -13.53
C TRP A 18 2.66 10.21 -13.10
N PRO A 19 1.63 10.45 -13.93
CA PRO A 19 0.31 9.88 -13.70
C PRO A 19 0.36 8.36 -13.86
N PHE A 20 -0.59 7.67 -13.25
CA PHE A 20 -0.77 6.22 -13.41
C PHE A 20 -2.25 5.91 -13.73
N PRO A 21 -2.60 4.78 -14.33
CA PRO A 21 -1.70 3.76 -14.91
C PRO A 21 -1.04 4.25 -16.21
N ILE A 22 0.19 3.83 -16.44
CA ILE A 22 0.91 4.14 -17.67
C ILE A 22 1.35 2.87 -18.41
N LEU A 23 1.60 3.02 -19.71
CA LEU A 23 2.33 2.04 -20.48
C LEU A 23 3.82 2.33 -20.36
N ARG A 24 4.62 1.29 -20.13
CA ARG A 24 6.07 1.44 -20.06
C ARG A 24 6.65 1.84 -21.44
N ASP A 25 7.58 2.76 -21.42
CA ASP A 25 8.35 3.22 -22.58
C ASP A 25 9.88 3.05 -22.44
N GLY A 26 10.32 2.14 -21.57
CA GLY A 26 11.74 1.84 -21.37
C GLY A 26 12.45 2.69 -20.32
N LYS A 27 11.75 3.56 -19.61
CA LYS A 27 12.32 4.48 -18.62
C LYS A 27 12.47 3.83 -17.24
N ASP A 28 13.44 4.32 -16.46
CA ASP A 28 13.56 3.97 -15.05
C ASP A 28 12.40 4.54 -14.25
N PHE A 29 11.89 3.73 -13.34
CA PHE A 29 10.78 4.11 -12.48
C PHE A 29 11.03 3.73 -11.02
N TRP A 30 10.42 4.48 -10.10
CA TRP A 30 10.44 4.20 -8.66
C TRP A 30 9.25 4.83 -7.97
N LEU A 31 9.07 4.51 -6.68
CA LEU A 31 8.14 5.20 -5.80
C LEU A 31 8.89 6.32 -5.07
N GLY A 32 8.32 7.50 -5.08
CA GLY A 32 8.83 8.68 -4.40
C GLY A 32 7.82 9.28 -3.45
N ASP A 33 8.22 10.35 -2.77
CA ASP A 33 7.36 11.08 -1.85
C ASP A 33 6.09 11.59 -2.54
N THR A 34 5.08 11.85 -1.75
CA THR A 34 3.77 12.28 -2.22
C THR A 34 3.85 13.63 -2.94
N ALA A 35 3.44 13.63 -4.19
CA ALA A 35 3.16 14.84 -4.97
C ALA A 35 1.66 15.09 -5.01
N GLU A 36 1.26 16.33 -4.81
CA GLU A 36 -0.15 16.75 -4.88
C GLU A 36 -0.79 16.29 -6.20
N LYS A 37 -2.02 15.77 -6.14
CA LYS A 37 -2.80 15.23 -7.28
C LYS A 37 -2.24 13.96 -7.94
N HIS A 38 -1.12 13.41 -7.44
CA HIS A 38 -0.50 12.20 -7.98
C HIS A 38 -0.30 11.11 -6.91
N GLN A 39 -1.10 11.16 -5.85
CA GLN A 39 -1.04 10.20 -4.75
C GLN A 39 -1.52 8.83 -5.21
N ILE A 40 -0.75 7.80 -4.88
CA ILE A 40 -1.10 6.42 -5.13
C ILE A 40 -2.11 5.96 -4.07
N PRO A 41 -3.27 5.42 -4.47
CA PRO A 41 -4.23 4.83 -3.53
C PRO A 41 -3.80 3.43 -3.11
N TRP A 42 -3.83 3.18 -1.82
CA TRP A 42 -3.45 1.92 -1.21
C TRP A 42 -4.58 1.36 -0.36
N LEU A 43 -4.95 0.12 -0.62
CA LEU A 43 -5.88 -0.64 0.19
C LEU A 43 -5.12 -1.28 1.37
N VAL A 44 -5.65 -1.13 2.58
CA VAL A 44 -5.07 -1.76 3.78
C VAL A 44 -5.51 -3.22 3.85
N VAL A 45 -4.56 -4.14 3.84
CA VAL A 45 -4.81 -5.59 3.89
C VAL A 45 -3.75 -6.27 4.77
N ASP A 46 -4.15 -6.90 5.85
CA ASP A 46 -3.26 -7.65 6.74
C ASP A 46 -1.98 -6.87 7.14
N ASN A 47 -2.13 -5.65 7.61
CA ASN A 47 -1.03 -4.76 7.97
C ASN A 47 -0.04 -4.47 6.81
N LYS A 48 -0.53 -4.43 5.60
CA LYS A 48 0.21 -4.06 4.39
C LYS A 48 -0.64 -3.12 3.55
N LEU A 49 0.01 -2.43 2.66
CA LEU A 49 -0.64 -1.57 1.67
C LEU A 49 -0.55 -2.24 0.31
N VAL A 50 -1.69 -2.62 -0.23
CA VAL A 50 -1.79 -3.17 -1.59
C VAL A 50 -2.22 -2.06 -2.53
N CYS A 51 -1.44 -1.78 -3.56
CA CYS A 51 -1.78 -0.75 -4.52
C CYS A 51 -3.14 -1.05 -5.18
N CYS A 52 -4.04 -0.07 -5.19
CA CYS A 52 -5.36 -0.23 -5.81
C CYS A 52 -5.29 -0.40 -7.34
N TRP A 53 -4.18 -0.01 -7.97
CA TRP A 53 -3.99 0.00 -9.42
C TRP A 53 -2.73 -0.73 -9.86
N ASN A 54 -2.69 -1.18 -11.10
CA ASN A 54 -1.42 -1.39 -11.78
C ASN A 54 -0.83 -0.02 -12.13
N LEU A 55 0.29 0.33 -11.52
CA LEU A 55 0.93 1.62 -11.77
C LEU A 55 1.53 1.68 -13.18
N ILE A 56 2.13 0.59 -13.60
CA ILE A 56 2.75 0.46 -14.92
C ILE A 56 2.25 -0.83 -15.55
N ALA A 57 1.78 -0.75 -16.78
CA ALA A 57 1.38 -1.91 -17.58
C ALA A 57 2.50 -2.36 -18.53
N ARG A 58 2.36 -3.57 -19.06
CA ARG A 58 3.27 -4.15 -20.07
C ARG A 58 4.73 -4.26 -19.62
N LEU A 59 4.94 -4.67 -18.36
CA LEU A 59 6.25 -5.05 -17.86
C LEU A 59 6.41 -6.57 -17.92
N SER A 60 7.61 -7.04 -18.20
CA SER A 60 7.97 -8.44 -17.99
C SER A 60 8.33 -8.69 -16.51
N TRP A 61 8.22 -9.93 -16.08
CA TRP A 61 8.62 -10.30 -14.73
C TRP A 61 10.13 -10.11 -14.51
N GLU A 62 10.93 -10.41 -15.55
CA GLU A 62 12.38 -10.24 -15.57
C GLU A 62 12.82 -8.79 -15.36
N GLU A 63 12.10 -7.85 -15.96
CA GLU A 63 12.34 -6.41 -15.75
C GLU A 63 12.05 -5.99 -14.31
N LEU A 64 10.98 -6.53 -13.72
CA LEU A 64 10.66 -6.26 -12.31
C LEU A 64 11.68 -6.89 -11.38
N GLU A 65 12.19 -8.10 -11.67
CA GLU A 65 13.22 -8.73 -10.86
C GLU A 65 14.58 -8.05 -11.01
N ALA A 66 14.94 -7.61 -12.19
CA ALA A 66 16.17 -6.82 -12.42
C ALA A 66 16.17 -5.53 -11.57
N GLY A 67 15.02 -4.89 -11.40
CA GLY A 67 14.82 -3.75 -10.51
C GLY A 67 14.61 -4.12 -9.04
N ARG A 68 14.63 -5.41 -8.68
CA ARG A 68 14.32 -5.96 -7.35
C ARG A 68 12.89 -5.65 -6.86
N TRP A 69 11.98 -5.33 -7.78
CA TRP A 69 10.58 -5.08 -7.45
C TRP A 69 9.79 -6.37 -7.21
N ALA A 70 10.22 -7.49 -7.79
CA ALA A 70 9.57 -8.79 -7.60
C ALA A 70 9.93 -9.40 -6.24
N SER A 71 11.23 -9.52 -5.93
CA SER A 71 11.72 -10.11 -4.68
C SER A 71 11.57 -9.17 -3.48
N GLY A 72 11.66 -7.87 -3.72
CA GLY A 72 11.49 -6.82 -2.72
C GLY A 72 12.72 -5.95 -2.53
N LYS A 73 12.49 -4.66 -2.32
CA LYS A 73 13.52 -3.70 -1.95
C LYS A 73 12.97 -2.63 -1.00
N PRO A 74 13.83 -2.03 -0.16
CA PRO A 74 13.40 -0.93 0.69
C PRO A 74 13.06 0.30 -0.16
N VAL A 75 12.00 0.99 0.25
CA VAL A 75 11.59 2.30 -0.27
C VAL A 75 11.27 3.24 0.89
N PHE A 76 11.46 4.52 0.66
CA PHE A 76 11.10 5.59 1.59
C PHE A 76 10.07 6.47 0.94
N LEU A 77 8.94 6.65 1.61
CA LEU A 77 7.83 7.49 1.17
C LEU A 77 7.44 8.40 2.33
N ASP A 78 7.55 9.71 2.14
CA ASP A 78 7.17 10.72 3.14
C ASP A 78 7.83 10.53 4.52
N GLY A 79 9.05 10.00 4.54
CA GLY A 79 9.78 9.70 5.78
C GLY A 79 9.52 8.32 6.36
N PHE A 80 8.56 7.55 5.86
CA PHE A 80 8.27 6.19 6.31
C PHE A 80 9.00 5.14 5.48
N SER A 81 9.41 4.06 6.14
CA SER A 81 10.17 2.96 5.53
C SER A 81 9.29 1.78 5.21
N PHE A 82 9.40 1.26 3.99
CA PHE A 82 8.67 0.07 3.54
C PHE A 82 9.57 -0.88 2.77
N GLY A 83 9.25 -2.18 2.85
CA GLY A 83 9.68 -3.15 1.85
C GLY A 83 8.68 -3.16 0.70
N CYS A 84 9.09 -2.74 -0.51
CA CYS A 84 8.24 -2.76 -1.69
C CYS A 84 8.49 -4.02 -2.50
N ARG A 85 7.43 -4.78 -2.79
CA ARG A 85 7.48 -6.05 -3.55
C ARG A 85 6.22 -6.26 -4.37
N LEU A 86 6.20 -7.33 -5.15
CA LEU A 86 4.98 -7.81 -5.80
C LEU A 86 4.04 -8.54 -4.81
N LEU A 87 2.80 -8.72 -5.23
CA LEU A 87 1.79 -9.55 -4.56
C LEU A 87 2.34 -10.95 -4.26
N GLN A 88 2.03 -11.47 -3.10
CA GLN A 88 2.40 -12.82 -2.70
C GLN A 88 1.24 -13.79 -2.91
N GLN A 89 1.51 -14.89 -3.60
CA GLN A 89 0.69 -16.09 -3.57
C GLN A 89 1.28 -17.08 -2.57
N SER A 90 0.45 -17.64 -1.73
CA SER A 90 0.81 -18.74 -0.85
C SER A 90 0.14 -20.02 -1.33
N ASP A 91 0.89 -21.12 -1.34
CA ASP A 91 0.36 -22.45 -1.65
C ASP A 91 -0.72 -22.91 -0.65
N ASN A 92 -0.77 -22.26 0.53
CA ASN A 92 -1.69 -22.57 1.64
C ASN A 92 -2.91 -21.62 1.70
N GLY A 93 -3.32 -21.03 0.60
CA GLY A 93 -4.55 -20.21 0.51
C GLY A 93 -4.43 -18.75 0.90
N GLY A 94 -3.25 -18.28 1.30
CA GLY A 94 -3.01 -16.87 1.63
C GLY A 94 -2.67 -15.99 0.42
N ASN A 95 -3.57 -15.90 -0.55
CA ASN A 95 -3.39 -15.05 -1.73
C ASN A 95 -3.76 -13.60 -1.40
N GLU A 96 -2.76 -12.70 -1.40
CA GLU A 96 -2.98 -11.27 -1.11
C GLU A 96 -3.95 -10.59 -2.08
N TRP A 97 -4.04 -11.08 -3.31
CA TRP A 97 -5.05 -10.63 -4.27
C TRP A 97 -6.47 -10.93 -3.80
N ASN A 98 -6.74 -12.18 -3.39
CA ASN A 98 -8.08 -12.56 -2.92
C ASN A 98 -8.46 -11.77 -1.66
N ARG A 99 -7.53 -11.58 -0.75
CA ARG A 99 -7.76 -10.77 0.45
C ARG A 99 -8.03 -9.30 0.11
N ALA A 100 -7.33 -8.73 -0.87
CA ALA A 100 -7.62 -7.38 -1.34
C ALA A 100 -9.02 -7.30 -1.97
N MET A 101 -9.42 -8.32 -2.73
CA MET A 101 -10.76 -8.42 -3.30
C MET A 101 -11.83 -8.50 -2.22
N GLU A 102 -11.63 -9.33 -1.19
CA GLU A 102 -12.53 -9.45 -0.05
C GLU A 102 -12.61 -8.13 0.74
N ALA A 103 -11.47 -7.51 1.01
CA ALA A 103 -11.37 -6.26 1.76
C ALA A 103 -12.08 -5.08 1.08
N CYS A 104 -12.11 -5.03 -0.24
CA CYS A 104 -12.88 -4.03 -0.99
C CYS A 104 -14.32 -4.47 -1.32
N GLY A 105 -14.78 -5.63 -0.82
CA GLY A 105 -16.12 -6.16 -1.13
C GLY A 105 -16.33 -6.48 -2.61
N GLY A 106 -15.25 -6.73 -3.37
CA GLY A 106 -15.29 -6.97 -4.80
C GLY A 106 -15.54 -5.71 -5.64
N ASP A 107 -15.49 -4.53 -5.03
CA ASP A 107 -15.69 -3.27 -5.76
C ASP A 107 -14.49 -2.96 -6.67
N ASN A 108 -14.75 -2.96 -7.98
CA ASN A 108 -13.72 -2.64 -8.96
C ASN A 108 -13.33 -1.15 -8.99
N ALA A 109 -14.14 -0.26 -8.46
CA ALA A 109 -13.78 1.15 -8.36
C ALA A 109 -12.78 1.39 -7.23
N ALA A 110 -12.90 0.64 -6.12
CA ALA A 110 -11.99 0.70 -4.99
C ALA A 110 -10.67 -0.03 -5.27
N PHE A 111 -10.74 -1.22 -5.88
CA PHE A 111 -9.56 -2.02 -6.23
C PHE A 111 -9.67 -2.48 -7.68
N HIS A 112 -8.94 -1.85 -8.55
CA HIS A 112 -9.05 -2.00 -10.00
C HIS A 112 -8.53 -3.37 -10.48
N TRP A 113 -9.40 -4.37 -10.52
CA TRP A 113 -9.05 -5.76 -10.71
C TRP A 113 -9.52 -6.36 -12.06
N ARG A 114 -10.64 -5.85 -12.65
CA ARG A 114 -11.19 -6.41 -13.90
C ARG A 114 -10.25 -6.13 -15.06
N ASN A 115 -9.89 -7.18 -15.79
CA ASN A 115 -9.01 -7.11 -16.96
C ASN A 115 -7.64 -6.45 -16.68
N CYS A 116 -7.19 -6.46 -15.43
CA CYS A 116 -5.92 -5.89 -15.01
C CYS A 116 -5.00 -6.95 -14.40
N PRO A 117 -4.39 -7.86 -15.21
CA PRO A 117 -3.47 -8.85 -14.69
C PRO A 117 -2.28 -8.18 -14.03
N SER A 118 -1.93 -8.65 -12.83
CA SER A 118 -0.83 -8.13 -12.04
C SER A 118 0.19 -9.24 -11.78
N TRP A 119 1.48 -8.90 -11.83
CA TRP A 119 2.54 -9.83 -11.51
C TRP A 119 2.57 -10.21 -10.03
N THR A 120 2.97 -11.45 -9.74
CA THR A 120 3.25 -11.92 -8.38
C THR A 120 4.72 -12.21 -8.15
N ARG A 121 5.07 -12.31 -6.86
CA ARG A 121 6.42 -12.57 -6.40
C ARG A 121 6.98 -13.93 -6.86
N LYS A 122 6.15 -14.97 -6.88
CA LYS A 122 6.59 -16.30 -7.34
C LYS A 122 6.45 -16.41 -8.85
N LYS A 123 7.56 -16.67 -9.53
CA LYS A 123 7.56 -17.20 -10.87
C LYS A 123 7.46 -18.72 -10.78
N ARG A 124 6.31 -19.28 -11.13
CA ARG A 124 6.21 -20.72 -11.38
C ARG A 124 6.54 -20.97 -12.85
N PRO A 125 7.20 -22.09 -13.19
CA PRO A 125 7.53 -22.41 -14.59
C PRO A 125 6.31 -22.49 -15.52
N ASP A 126 5.16 -22.79 -14.93
CA ASP A 126 3.88 -23.03 -15.59
C ASP A 126 2.76 -22.03 -15.16
N GLU A 127 2.98 -21.26 -14.09
CA GLU A 127 2.03 -20.29 -13.53
C GLU A 127 2.77 -19.01 -13.16
N SER A 128 3.07 -18.17 -14.13
CA SER A 128 3.92 -17.00 -13.93
C SER A 128 3.19 -15.75 -13.43
N TRP A 129 1.92 -15.85 -12.93
CA TRP A 129 1.19 -14.64 -12.55
C TRP A 129 -0.02 -14.89 -11.65
N ALA A 130 -0.27 -13.97 -10.80
CA ALA A 130 -1.50 -13.84 -10.03
C ALA A 130 -2.19 -12.56 -10.42
N GLY A 131 -3.48 -12.63 -10.37
CA GLY A 131 -4.31 -11.49 -10.65
C GLY A 131 -5.24 -11.71 -11.80
N PHE A 132 -5.70 -12.95 -12.01
CA PHE A 132 -6.96 -13.14 -12.69
C PHE A 132 -8.09 -13.08 -11.69
N ALA A 133 -8.73 -11.96 -11.69
CA ALA A 133 -10.07 -11.91 -11.22
C ALA A 133 -10.95 -12.64 -12.23
N LEU A 134 -11.75 -13.50 -11.69
CA LEU A 134 -12.83 -14.26 -12.32
C LEU A 134 -12.46 -15.56 -13.00
N GLY A 135 -12.72 -16.61 -12.25
CA GLY A 135 -13.37 -17.84 -12.69
C GLY A 135 -13.01 -18.31 -14.09
N GLY A 136 -11.80 -18.68 -14.29
CA GLY A 136 -11.37 -19.33 -15.51
C GLY A 136 -9.88 -19.46 -15.47
N GLU A 137 -9.41 -20.67 -15.27
CA GLU A 137 -8.05 -21.08 -15.54
C GLU A 137 -7.70 -20.83 -17.02
N LYS A 138 -7.42 -19.59 -17.36
CA LYS A 138 -6.76 -19.33 -18.63
C LYS A 138 -5.27 -19.43 -18.37
N LYS A 139 -4.67 -20.54 -18.82
CA LYS A 139 -3.21 -20.65 -18.93
C LYS A 139 -2.71 -19.45 -19.71
N ALA A 140 -1.80 -18.69 -19.09
CA ALA A 140 -1.16 -17.60 -19.76
C ALA A 140 -0.27 -18.11 -20.88
N GLU A 141 -0.38 -17.48 -21.99
CA GLU A 141 0.66 -17.62 -22.99
C GLU A 141 1.96 -16.96 -22.49
N PRO A 142 3.15 -17.53 -22.77
CA PRO A 142 4.42 -17.06 -22.19
C PRO A 142 4.83 -15.62 -22.55
N TYR A 143 4.04 -14.91 -23.33
CA TYR A 143 4.28 -13.55 -23.78
C TYR A 143 3.32 -12.50 -23.19
N ILE A 144 2.54 -12.86 -22.16
CA ILE A 144 1.62 -11.89 -21.57
C ILE A 144 2.40 -10.97 -20.66
N THR A 145 2.36 -9.70 -20.99
CA THR A 145 2.82 -8.63 -20.11
C THR A 145 1.70 -8.29 -19.13
N ALA A 146 1.98 -8.43 -17.84
CA ALA A 146 1.08 -7.99 -16.77
C ALA A 146 1.53 -6.62 -16.25
N GLY A 147 0.75 -6.06 -15.32
CA GLY A 147 1.08 -4.79 -14.70
C GLY A 147 1.86 -4.93 -13.40
N TRP A 148 2.57 -3.87 -13.04
CA TRP A 148 3.20 -3.71 -11.74
C TRP A 148 2.19 -3.15 -10.74
N ARG A 149 1.82 -3.99 -9.78
CA ARG A 149 1.00 -3.64 -8.63
C ARG A 149 1.84 -3.85 -7.37
N PRO A 150 2.46 -2.81 -6.83
CA PRO A 150 3.29 -2.95 -5.64
C PRO A 150 2.48 -3.24 -4.39
N VAL A 151 3.14 -3.93 -3.46
CA VAL A 151 2.72 -4.10 -2.07
C VAL A 151 3.79 -3.46 -1.19
N LEU A 152 3.37 -2.62 -0.24
CA LEU A 152 4.24 -2.04 0.76
C LEU A 152 4.07 -2.79 2.08
N VAL A 153 5.18 -3.30 2.59
CA VAL A 153 5.27 -3.96 3.89
C VAL A 153 5.98 -3.01 4.84
N PRO A 154 5.38 -2.58 5.94
CA PRO A 154 5.98 -1.61 6.86
C PRO A 154 7.28 -2.14 7.48
N LEU A 155 8.29 -1.29 7.56
CA LEU A 155 9.57 -1.52 8.20
C LEU A 155 9.75 -0.50 9.34
N GLY A 156 10.40 -0.92 10.45
CA GLY A 156 10.55 -0.02 11.61
C GLY A 156 9.20 0.15 12.33
N GLN A 157 8.82 -0.87 13.07
CA GLN A 157 7.56 -0.94 13.82
C GLN A 157 7.85 -0.66 15.29
N ASP A 158 7.26 0.40 15.83
CA ASP A 158 7.32 0.76 17.23
C ASP A 158 6.07 0.28 17.95
N SER A 159 6.16 0.05 19.26
CA SER A 159 5.01 -0.37 20.06
C SER A 159 4.02 0.79 20.21
N PRO A 160 2.70 0.54 20.15
CA PRO A 160 1.72 1.59 20.43
C PRO A 160 1.79 2.09 21.89
N ASN A 161 2.49 1.38 22.77
CA ASN A 161 2.72 1.77 24.16
C ASN A 161 4.01 2.57 24.36
N ASP A 162 4.79 2.77 23.31
CA ASP A 162 5.96 3.64 23.38
C ASP A 162 5.50 5.10 23.50
N GLU A 163 6.32 5.93 24.12
CA GLU A 163 6.04 7.36 24.24
C GLU A 163 6.43 8.08 22.96
N PHE A 164 5.45 8.68 22.30
CA PHE A 164 5.65 9.51 21.12
C PHE A 164 5.48 10.99 21.49
N LEU A 165 6.25 11.86 20.86
CA LEU A 165 6.17 13.30 21.16
C LEU A 165 5.13 13.99 20.26
N PRO A 166 4.32 14.91 20.81
CA PRO A 166 3.48 15.78 20.00
C PRO A 166 4.28 16.48 18.90
N GLY A 167 3.69 16.56 17.71
CA GLY A 167 4.33 17.09 16.52
C GLY A 167 5.04 16.05 15.66
N TRP A 168 5.13 14.80 16.08
CA TRP A 168 5.70 13.74 15.24
C TRP A 168 4.68 13.27 14.19
N ASP A 169 5.18 13.04 12.98
CA ASP A 169 4.41 12.41 11.90
C ASP A 169 4.40 10.89 12.12
N LEU A 170 3.20 10.34 12.22
CA LEU A 170 2.97 8.94 12.51
C LEU A 170 2.13 8.26 11.43
N LEU A 171 2.43 6.97 11.16
CA LEU A 171 1.50 6.01 10.61
C LEU A 171 1.07 5.04 11.71
N VAL A 172 -0.17 5.10 12.10
CA VAL A 172 -0.77 4.25 13.14
C VAL A 172 -1.51 3.10 12.47
N TRP A 173 -1.07 1.88 12.73
CA TRP A 173 -1.52 0.67 12.07
C TRP A 173 -2.45 -0.16 12.96
N GLY A 174 -3.69 -0.36 12.51
CA GLY A 174 -4.60 -1.35 13.06
C GLY A 174 -4.66 -2.61 12.21
N SER A 175 -5.66 -3.46 12.44
CA SER A 175 -5.83 -4.71 11.66
C SER A 175 -6.27 -4.44 10.21
N ASP A 176 -7.12 -3.45 10.02
CA ASP A 176 -7.82 -3.12 8.76
C ASP A 176 -7.82 -1.62 8.43
N PHE A 177 -7.03 -0.85 9.17
CA PHE A 177 -6.88 0.58 8.96
C PHE A 177 -5.42 1.03 9.11
N VAL A 178 -5.13 2.15 8.48
CA VAL A 178 -3.91 2.94 8.70
C VAL A 178 -4.31 4.40 8.77
N LEU A 179 -3.84 5.10 9.79
CA LEU A 179 -4.06 6.53 10.00
C LEU A 179 -2.72 7.24 9.85
N GLU A 180 -2.65 8.22 8.96
CA GLU A 180 -1.49 9.09 8.80
C GLU A 180 -1.81 10.46 9.40
N GLY A 181 -0.98 10.91 10.31
CA GLY A 181 -1.20 12.22 10.93
C GLY A 181 -0.08 12.67 11.85
N VAL A 182 -0.15 13.92 12.21
CA VAL A 182 0.72 14.52 13.22
C VAL A 182 0.13 14.27 14.60
N LEU A 183 0.90 13.63 15.47
CA LEU A 183 0.49 13.40 16.86
C LEU A 183 0.26 14.76 17.56
N GLN A 184 -0.89 14.92 18.16
CA GLN A 184 -1.24 16.10 18.96
C GLN A 184 -1.14 15.81 20.44
N ASP A 185 -1.62 14.63 20.86
CA ASP A 185 -1.61 14.18 22.24
C ASP A 185 -1.66 12.65 22.31
N GLN A 186 -1.13 12.09 23.38
CA GLN A 186 -1.15 10.66 23.65
C GLN A 186 -1.43 10.43 25.13
N THR A 187 -2.43 9.60 25.39
CA THR A 187 -2.75 9.09 26.73
C THR A 187 -2.73 7.56 26.73
N GLN A 188 -2.94 6.95 27.88
CA GLN A 188 -3.11 5.49 27.96
C GLN A 188 -4.40 4.99 27.29
N TYR A 189 -5.34 5.88 26.96
CA TYR A 189 -6.67 5.56 26.41
C TYR A 189 -6.83 5.90 24.95
N ASP A 190 -6.11 6.91 24.46
CA ASP A 190 -6.21 7.36 23.08
C ASP A 190 -4.92 8.06 22.59
N MET A 191 -4.75 8.04 21.27
CA MET A 191 -3.79 8.82 20.52
C MET A 191 -4.58 9.79 19.65
N LEU A 192 -4.40 11.09 19.84
CA LEU A 192 -5.03 12.14 19.04
C LEU A 192 -4.11 12.53 17.89
N LEU A 193 -4.54 12.30 16.67
CA LEU A 193 -3.82 12.67 15.46
C LEU A 193 -4.56 13.77 14.71
N ARG A 194 -3.82 14.68 14.11
CA ARG A 194 -4.32 15.59 13.08
C ARG A 194 -3.96 15.01 11.72
N MET A 195 -4.96 14.56 10.97
CA MET A 195 -4.78 13.97 9.65
C MET A 195 -4.20 14.99 8.67
N GLN A 196 -3.21 14.58 7.91
CA GLN A 196 -2.55 15.44 6.92
C GLN A 196 -3.15 15.32 5.52
N ARG A 197 -3.85 14.22 5.25
CA ARG A 197 -4.35 13.88 3.91
C ARG A 197 -5.73 13.27 3.97
N ASP A 198 -6.44 13.42 2.87
CA ASP A 198 -7.71 12.73 2.68
C ASP A 198 -7.49 11.22 2.63
N ALA A 199 -8.25 10.50 3.43
CA ALA A 199 -8.29 9.04 3.44
C ALA A 199 -9.75 8.59 3.41
N PHE A 200 -10.01 7.48 2.75
CA PHE A 200 -11.29 6.79 2.92
C PHE A 200 -11.19 5.92 4.18
N LEU A 201 -11.82 6.38 5.24
CA LEU A 201 -11.86 5.71 6.53
C LEU A 201 -13.30 5.25 6.79
N PRO A 202 -13.62 3.95 6.62
CA PRO A 202 -14.93 3.42 6.96
C PRO A 202 -15.18 3.50 8.46
N GLU A 203 -16.43 3.47 8.89
CA GLU A 203 -16.76 3.38 10.30
C GLU A 203 -16.05 2.19 10.95
N ASN A 204 -15.31 2.46 12.02
CA ASN A 204 -14.53 1.47 12.74
C ASN A 204 -14.52 1.82 14.24
N PRO A 205 -14.80 0.87 15.13
CA PRO A 205 -14.79 1.13 16.57
C PRO A 205 -13.41 1.49 17.13
N ALA A 206 -12.35 1.22 16.38
CA ALA A 206 -10.97 1.48 16.81
C ALA A 206 -10.60 2.97 16.79
N TYR A 207 -11.35 3.80 16.07
CA TYR A 207 -11.09 5.23 16.00
C TYR A 207 -12.37 6.06 15.89
N ARG A 208 -12.25 7.33 16.24
CA ARG A 208 -13.32 8.34 16.10
C ARG A 208 -12.81 9.54 15.31
N LEU A 209 -13.56 9.89 14.28
CA LEU A 209 -13.30 11.08 13.48
C LEU A 209 -13.98 12.30 14.12
N PHE A 210 -13.28 13.41 14.16
CA PHE A 210 -13.78 14.70 14.63
C PHE A 210 -13.71 15.72 13.50
N GLU A 211 -14.31 16.89 13.74
CA GLU A 211 -14.15 18.04 12.86
C GLU A 211 -12.67 18.46 12.77
N ASP A 212 -12.33 19.28 11.77
CA ASP A 212 -10.98 19.81 11.54
C ASP A 212 -9.89 18.74 11.31
N ASN A 213 -10.28 17.57 10.75
CA ASN A 213 -9.38 16.46 10.43
C ASN A 213 -8.67 15.82 11.65
N PHE A 214 -9.27 15.89 12.82
CA PHE A 214 -8.77 15.15 13.96
C PHE A 214 -9.32 13.71 13.99
N VAL A 215 -8.50 12.80 14.48
CA VAL A 215 -8.88 11.41 14.75
C VAL A 215 -8.29 10.97 16.08
N ALA A 216 -9.13 10.42 16.94
CA ALA A 216 -8.67 9.72 18.14
C ALA A 216 -8.71 8.22 17.88
N VAL A 217 -7.63 7.52 18.16
CA VAL A 217 -7.51 6.07 18.00
C VAL A 217 -7.23 5.41 19.36
N ASP A 218 -7.93 4.31 19.63
CA ASP A 218 -7.71 3.48 20.82
C ASP A 218 -6.39 2.70 20.67
N PRO A 219 -5.37 2.95 21.52
CA PRO A 219 -4.08 2.25 21.45
C PRO A 219 -4.22 0.72 21.57
N ALA A 220 -5.25 0.21 22.24
CA ALA A 220 -5.51 -1.23 22.36
C ALA A 220 -5.88 -1.88 21.01
N GLN A 221 -6.33 -1.10 20.02
CA GLN A 221 -6.65 -1.55 18.67
C GLN A 221 -5.49 -1.34 17.68
N VAL A 222 -4.42 -0.69 18.14
CA VAL A 222 -3.22 -0.44 17.32
C VAL A 222 -2.29 -1.64 17.40
N LYS A 223 -1.79 -2.08 16.26
CA LYS A 223 -0.81 -3.17 16.15
C LYS A 223 0.61 -2.66 16.35
N PHE A 224 0.93 -1.57 15.70
CA PHE A 224 2.22 -0.90 15.77
C PHE A 224 2.11 0.53 15.20
N VAL A 225 3.14 1.31 15.43
CA VAL A 225 3.29 2.67 14.92
C VAL A 225 4.57 2.75 14.10
N GLN A 226 4.56 3.52 13.03
CA GLN A 226 5.79 3.96 12.36
C GLN A 226 5.94 5.47 12.59
N VAL A 227 7.14 5.87 12.94
CA VAL A 227 7.50 7.30 13.07
C VAL A 227 8.23 7.73 11.81
N ALA A 228 7.82 8.85 11.21
CA ALA A 228 8.53 9.41 10.08
C ALA A 228 9.95 9.81 10.51
N ARG A 229 10.95 9.31 9.79
CA ARG A 229 12.32 9.78 9.98
C ARG A 229 12.46 11.12 9.28
N GLN A 230 12.87 12.13 10.03
CA GLN A 230 13.25 13.41 9.42
C GLN A 230 14.37 13.13 8.41
N LYS A 231 14.23 13.63 7.18
CA LYS A 231 15.34 13.63 6.24
C LYS A 231 16.50 14.39 6.91
N ALA A 232 17.62 13.70 7.13
CA ALA A 232 18.83 14.40 7.50
C ALA A 232 19.12 15.41 6.39
N GLY A 233 19.04 16.71 6.73
CA GLY A 233 19.30 17.82 5.83
C GLY A 233 20.73 17.88 5.33
#